data_d68d13ded1ef72624ab3446781185ac2
#
_entry.id   d68d13ded1ef72624ab3446781185ac2
#
_cell.length_a   1.000
_cell.length_b   1.000
_cell.length_c   1.000
_cell.angle_alpha   90.00
_cell.angle_beta   90.00
_cell.angle_gamma   90.00
#
_symmetry.space_group_name_H-M   'P 1'
#
loop_
_entity.id
_entity.type
_entity.pdbx_description
1 polymer ?
#
loop_
_entity_poly.entity_id
_entity_poly.type
_entity_poly.pdbx_seq_one_letter_code
_entity_poly.pdbx_strand_id
1 'polypeptide(L)' 'MDTGERAYEKIINYVEQQIMQGRYKKGDKLPPERELAALLGASRNSVREGLGILERMGAISSQQGAGNFIS' A
#
# COMPACT_ATOMS: atom_id res chain seq x y z
N MET A 1 23.84 -1.22 -7.61
CA MET A 1 23.65 0.18 -7.27
C MET A 1 22.25 0.42 -6.75
N ASP A 2 22.16 1.07 -5.63
CA ASP A 2 20.87 1.39 -5.08
C ASP A 2 20.12 2.35 -5.99
N THR A 3 18.86 2.04 -6.26
CA THR A 3 18.02 2.91 -7.07
C THR A 3 17.48 4.08 -6.28
N GLY A 4 17.68 4.07 -4.97
CA GLY A 4 17.12 5.08 -4.11
C GLY A 4 15.70 4.79 -3.66
N GLU A 5 15.14 3.68 -4.12
CA GLU A 5 13.80 3.32 -3.69
C GLU A 5 13.83 2.86 -2.24
N ARG A 6 13.08 3.54 -1.39
CA ARG A 6 12.98 3.18 0.01
C ARG A 6 11.91 2.12 0.20
N ALA A 7 11.97 1.42 1.34
CA ALA A 7 11.03 0.34 1.58
C ALA A 7 9.59 0.80 1.51
N TYR A 8 9.26 1.98 2.06
CA TYR A 8 7.88 2.47 2.00
C TYR A 8 7.45 2.81 0.58
N GLU A 9 8.42 3.16 -0.28
CA GLU A 9 8.10 3.47 -1.68
C GLU A 9 7.67 2.23 -2.44
N LYS A 10 8.15 1.06 -2.03
CA LYS A 10 7.70 -0.20 -2.63
C LYS A 10 6.20 -0.38 -2.45
N ILE A 11 5.70 0.00 -1.28
CA ILE A 11 4.27 -0.12 -0.99
C ILE A 11 3.47 0.84 -1.86
N ILE A 12 3.93 2.09 -1.94
CA ILE A 12 3.25 3.10 -2.74
C ILE A 12 3.20 2.67 -4.20
N ASN A 13 4.36 2.26 -4.72
CA ASN A 13 4.45 1.86 -6.13
C ASN A 13 3.60 0.63 -6.42
N TYR A 14 3.61 -0.34 -5.50
CA TYR A 14 2.82 -1.55 -5.70
C TYR A 14 1.33 -1.22 -5.82
N VAL A 15 0.81 -0.43 -4.88
CA VAL A 15 -0.61 -0.10 -4.88
C VAL A 15 -0.97 0.70 -6.13
N GLU A 16 -0.15 1.68 -6.48
CA GLU A 16 -0.42 2.50 -7.67
C GLU A 16 -0.40 1.65 -8.94
N GLN A 17 0.55 0.73 -9.04
CA GLN A 17 0.62 -0.18 -10.18
C GLN A 17 -0.62 -1.05 -10.29
N GLN A 18 -1.08 -1.57 -9.16
CA GLN A 18 -2.27 -2.42 -9.16
C GLN A 18 -3.50 -1.63 -9.59
N ILE A 19 -3.59 -0.38 -9.17
CA ILE A 19 -4.70 0.49 -9.58
C ILE A 19 -4.61 0.77 -11.08
N MET A 20 -3.44 1.13 -11.57
CA MET A 20 -3.25 1.44 -12.97
C MET A 20 -3.55 0.26 -13.87
N GLN A 21 -3.23 -0.95 -13.42
CA GLN A 21 -3.47 -2.17 -14.18
C GLN A 21 -4.89 -2.70 -14.02
N GLY A 22 -5.71 -2.03 -13.23
CA GLY A 22 -7.09 -2.44 -13.04
C GLY A 22 -7.30 -3.61 -12.12
N ARG A 23 -6.26 -4.02 -11.40
CA ARG A 23 -6.36 -5.14 -10.45
C ARG A 23 -7.01 -4.73 -9.15
N TYR A 24 -6.78 -3.48 -8.73
CA TYR A 24 -7.46 -2.90 -7.59
C TYR A 24 -8.39 -1.80 -8.09
N LYS A 25 -9.63 -1.84 -7.65
CA LYS A 25 -10.65 -0.88 -8.05
C LYS A 25 -11.21 -0.21 -6.81
N LYS A 26 -11.87 0.90 -7.01
CA LYS A 26 -12.51 1.63 -5.92
C LYS A 26 -13.36 0.70 -5.08
N GLY A 27 -13.14 0.73 -3.78
CA GLY A 27 -13.88 -0.11 -2.84
C GLY A 27 -13.21 -1.43 -2.52
N ASP A 28 -12.19 -1.81 -3.27
CA ASP A 28 -11.48 -3.07 -3.00
C ASP A 28 -10.67 -2.94 -1.72
N LYS A 29 -10.65 -4.02 -0.95
CA LYS A 29 -9.89 -4.08 0.28
C LYS A 29 -8.46 -4.52 -0.01
N LEU A 30 -7.51 -3.81 0.60
CA LEU A 30 -6.11 -4.17 0.50
C LEU A 30 -5.77 -5.34 1.43
N PRO A 31 -4.73 -6.12 1.10
CA PRO A 31 -4.25 -7.14 2.03
C PRO A 31 -3.79 -6.50 3.34
N PRO A 32 -3.83 -7.24 4.44
CA PRO A 32 -3.35 -6.73 5.72
C PRO A 32 -1.87 -6.37 5.67
N GLU A 33 -1.44 -5.50 6.58
CA GLU A 33 -0.04 -5.07 6.65
C GLU A 33 0.93 -6.24 6.61
N ARG A 34 0.64 -7.28 7.37
CA ARG A 34 1.53 -8.44 7.45
C ARG A 34 1.70 -9.11 6.09
N GLU A 35 0.61 -9.25 5.36
CA GLU A 35 0.67 -9.86 4.04
C GLU A 35 1.40 -8.98 3.04
N LEU A 36 1.17 -7.69 3.10
CA LEU A 36 1.89 -6.76 2.23
C LEU A 36 3.39 -6.77 2.53
N ALA A 37 3.74 -6.84 3.80
CA ALA A 37 5.14 -6.90 4.21
C ALA A 37 5.81 -8.15 3.63
N ALA A 38 5.16 -9.30 3.73
CA ALA A 38 5.69 -10.54 3.18
C ALA A 38 5.77 -10.50 1.66
N LEU A 39 4.72 -9.99 1.03
CA LEU A 39 4.64 -9.92 -0.42
C LEU A 39 5.74 -9.04 -1.01
N LEU A 40 6.02 -7.92 -0.37
CA LEU A 40 6.93 -6.93 -0.93
C LEU A 40 8.32 -6.96 -0.30
N GLY A 41 8.55 -7.87 0.65
CA GLY A 41 9.84 -7.96 1.30
C GLY A 41 10.19 -6.71 2.10
N ALA A 42 9.20 -6.11 2.74
CA ALA A 42 9.37 -4.89 3.50
C ALA A 42 9.00 -5.13 4.96
N SER A 43 9.46 -4.24 5.85
CA SER A 43 9.07 -4.32 7.24
C SER A 43 7.65 -3.83 7.41
N ARG A 44 7.00 -4.23 8.50
CA ARG A 44 5.64 -3.77 8.79
C ARG A 44 5.59 -2.26 9.00
N ASN A 45 6.66 -1.69 9.58
CA ASN A 45 6.74 -0.24 9.73
C ASN A 45 6.78 0.47 8.39
N SER A 46 7.52 -0.08 7.43
CA SER A 46 7.57 0.49 6.08
C SER A 46 6.23 0.39 5.38
N VAL A 47 5.55 -0.74 5.55
CA VAL A 47 4.20 -0.91 5.00
C VAL A 47 3.27 0.15 5.57
N ARG A 48 3.29 0.30 6.89
CA ARG A 48 2.42 1.29 7.55
C ARG A 48 2.72 2.70 7.07
N GLU A 49 3.99 3.02 6.92
CA GLU A 49 4.40 4.33 6.43
C GLU A 49 3.89 4.56 5.01
N GLY A 50 4.06 3.59 4.13
CA GLY A 50 3.60 3.70 2.75
C GLY A 50 2.09 3.84 2.67
N LEU A 51 1.36 3.05 3.46
CA LEU A 51 -0.09 3.13 3.50
C LEU A 51 -0.55 4.50 4.02
N GLY A 52 0.16 5.04 5.01
CA GLY A 52 -0.16 6.37 5.52
C GLY A 52 -0.02 7.45 4.46
N ILE A 53 1.01 7.35 3.64
CA ILE A 53 1.21 8.29 2.55
C ILE A 53 0.10 8.15 1.51
N LEU A 54 -0.25 6.92 1.15
CA LEU A 54 -1.34 6.68 0.19
C LEU A 54 -2.65 7.23 0.70
N GLU A 55 -2.89 7.11 2.00
CA GLU A 55 -4.11 7.65 2.59
C GLU A 55 -4.14 9.16 2.49
N ARG A 56 -3.02 9.82 2.79
CA ARG A 56 -2.93 11.28 2.69
C ARG A 56 -3.07 11.77 1.25
N MET A 57 -2.65 10.94 0.29
CA MET A 57 -2.83 11.25 -1.13
C MET A 57 -4.26 11.02 -1.61
N GLY A 58 -5.09 10.39 -0.80
CA GLY A 58 -6.45 10.07 -1.19
C GLY A 58 -6.57 8.82 -2.03
N ALA A 59 -5.51 8.01 -2.13
CA ALA A 59 -5.55 6.79 -2.92
C ALA A 59 -6.24 5.65 -2.18
N ILE A 60 -6.16 5.66 -0.86
CA ILE A 60 -6.83 4.66 -0.04
C ILE A 60 -7.50 5.34 1.15
N SER A 61 -8.43 4.63 1.78
CA SER A 61 -9.04 5.07 3.03
C SER A 61 -8.85 3.97 4.06
N SER A 62 -8.54 4.38 5.29
CA SER A 62 -8.36 3.46 6.40
C SER A 62 -9.63 3.44 7.21
N GLN A 63 -10.16 2.24 7.46
CA GLN A 63 -11.37 2.08 8.25
C GLN A 63 -11.04 1.23 9.46
N GLN A 64 -11.22 1.81 10.61
CA GLN A 64 -10.83 1.17 11.86
C GLN A 64 -11.58 -0.14 12.02
N GLY A 65 -10.84 -1.21 12.30
CA GLY A 65 -11.42 -2.52 12.49
C GLY A 65 -11.76 -3.26 11.20
N ALA A 66 -11.73 -2.58 10.06
CA ALA A 66 -12.09 -3.19 8.78
C ALA A 66 -10.91 -3.29 7.82
N GLY A 67 -9.95 -2.37 7.90
CA GLY A 67 -8.76 -2.40 7.05
C GLY A 67 -8.65 -1.19 6.14
N ASN A 68 -7.85 -1.35 5.10
CA ASN A 68 -7.62 -0.29 4.12
C ASN A 68 -8.33 -0.63 2.82
N PHE A 69 -8.94 0.38 2.22
CA PHE A 69 -9.73 0.21 0.99
C PHE A 69 -9.30 1.22 -0.05
N ILE A 70 -9.40 0.84 -1.31
CA ILE A 70 -9.11 1.75 -2.43
C ILE A 70 -10.20 2.82 -2.50
N SER A 71 -9.77 4.06 -2.57
CA SER A 71 -10.69 5.21 -2.64
C SER A 71 -11.14 5.51 -4.06
#